data_3c8f700704379e8ca9b4d5757447ed0d
#
_entry.id   3c8f700704379e8ca9b4d5757447ed0d
#
_cell.length_a   1.000
_cell.length_b   1.000
_cell.length_c   1.000
_cell.angle_alpha   90.00
_cell.angle_beta   90.00
_cell.angle_gamma   90.00
#
_symmetry.space_group_name_H-M   'P 1'
#
loop_
_entity.id
_entity.type
_entity.pdbx_description
1 polymer ?
#
loop_
_entity_poly.entity_id
_entity_poly.type
_entity_poly.pdbx_seq_one_letter_code
_entity_poly.pdbx_strand_id
1 'polypeptide(L)'
;MKHLVPGLQRAAGYLAPHRDALLESWVRSLVQNRSAAEADARVLCTKALDALLDRFSRGEVEALLEEEARVALGHARAGASFNALALAIRAFDRCCLPFLLKTCPDREALAECLLALDELGGRRLEILLQAQEEESARRLLEAQEQAARAADKAREVKRINEALRRSQTESQHRAEQIALLGSVSHRIAPILEPDRLMQVAAETIQARMNHTYVAVVVLDDEGVLVGRWAGRPGIGRRSGGRAQGPPGGIIGRALRQRAPQVVGDVSRDPDYLADVPGTRSEMVVPLLDGGLVVGAIDFQSERAGAFDLDDVAVGEAMGEFLVVALRNARLFQDARRAPPE
;
A
#
# COMPACT_ATOMS: atom_id res chain seq x y z
N MET A 1 7.79 -36.55 46.29
CA MET A 1 6.50 -37.21 46.00
C MET A 1 6.23 -38.46 46.86
N LYS A 2 7.15 -39.44 46.92
CA LYS A 2 6.92 -40.68 47.72
C LYS A 2 6.57 -40.43 49.18
N HIS A 3 7.02 -39.35 49.81
CA HIS A 3 6.72 -38.97 51.18
C HIS A 3 5.29 -38.45 51.39
N LEU A 4 4.61 -37.98 50.35
CA LEU A 4 3.22 -37.50 50.40
C LEU A 4 2.21 -38.67 50.45
N VAL A 5 2.57 -39.80 49.84
CA VAL A 5 1.64 -40.91 49.64
C VAL A 5 1.03 -41.41 50.94
N PRO A 6 1.81 -41.65 52.03
CA PRO A 6 1.22 -42.12 53.30
C PRO A 6 0.21 -41.12 53.88
N GLY A 7 0.55 -39.83 53.90
CA GLY A 7 -0.33 -38.78 54.40
C GLY A 7 -1.63 -38.66 53.61
N LEU A 8 -1.56 -38.73 52.28
CA LEU A 8 -2.75 -38.68 51.41
C LEU A 8 -3.61 -39.92 51.51
N GLN A 9 -2.99 -41.11 51.63
CA GLN A 9 -3.74 -42.36 51.86
C GLN A 9 -4.52 -42.29 53.16
N ARG A 10 -3.88 -41.82 54.28
CA ARG A 10 -4.56 -41.61 55.56
C ARG A 10 -5.68 -40.57 55.42
N ALA A 11 -5.40 -39.42 54.76
CA ALA A 11 -6.42 -38.41 54.54
C ALA A 11 -7.63 -38.98 53.78
N ALA A 12 -7.42 -39.80 52.75
CA ALA A 12 -8.52 -40.48 52.04
C ALA A 12 -9.34 -41.36 52.97
N GLY A 13 -8.69 -42.16 53.81
CA GLY A 13 -9.38 -42.98 54.78
C GLY A 13 -10.26 -42.21 55.78
N TYR A 14 -9.79 -41.02 56.21
CA TYR A 14 -10.53 -40.14 57.10
C TYR A 14 -11.61 -39.31 56.44
N LEU A 15 -11.42 -38.95 55.17
CA LEU A 15 -12.37 -38.11 54.41
C LEU A 15 -13.47 -38.92 53.69
N ALA A 16 -13.18 -40.13 53.24
CA ALA A 16 -14.13 -40.97 52.51
C ALA A 16 -15.48 -41.20 53.20
N PRO A 17 -15.52 -41.45 54.54
CA PRO A 17 -16.81 -41.58 55.27
C PRO A 17 -17.66 -40.30 55.28
N HIS A 18 -17.03 -39.14 54.99
CA HIS A 18 -17.67 -37.83 54.98
C HIS A 18 -17.82 -37.25 53.60
N ARG A 19 -17.68 -38.06 52.55
CA ARG A 19 -17.66 -37.65 51.13
C ARG A 19 -18.77 -36.65 50.76
N ASP A 20 -20.01 -36.97 51.08
CA ASP A 20 -21.15 -36.14 50.68
C ASP A 20 -21.17 -34.79 51.42
N ALA A 21 -20.85 -34.79 52.70
CA ALA A 21 -20.74 -33.56 53.51
C ALA A 21 -19.55 -32.68 53.05
N LEU A 22 -18.44 -33.29 52.66
CA LEU A 22 -17.27 -32.61 52.09
C LEU A 22 -17.62 -31.99 50.72
N LEU A 23 -18.32 -32.75 49.88
CA LEU A 23 -18.81 -32.25 48.56
C LEU A 23 -19.69 -31.01 48.74
N GLU A 24 -20.69 -31.08 49.65
CA GLU A 24 -21.57 -29.95 49.91
C GLU A 24 -20.81 -28.72 50.44
N SER A 25 -19.82 -28.93 51.29
CA SER A 25 -18.94 -27.87 51.82
C SER A 25 -18.15 -27.21 50.69
N TRP A 26 -17.57 -28.02 49.79
CA TRP A 26 -16.74 -27.55 48.69
C TRP A 26 -17.58 -26.79 47.66
N VAL A 27 -18.71 -27.34 47.20
CA VAL A 27 -19.65 -26.68 46.30
C VAL A 27 -20.10 -25.33 46.88
N ARG A 28 -20.53 -25.30 48.13
CA ARG A 28 -20.93 -24.07 48.83
C ARG A 28 -19.82 -23.01 48.83
N SER A 29 -18.58 -23.42 49.08
CA SER A 29 -17.44 -22.52 49.06
C SER A 29 -17.21 -21.89 47.70
N LEU A 30 -17.36 -22.65 46.59
CA LEU A 30 -17.21 -22.13 45.22
C LEU A 30 -18.35 -21.20 44.82
N VAL A 31 -19.56 -21.53 45.17
CA VAL A 31 -20.75 -20.69 44.89
C VAL A 31 -20.66 -19.36 45.64
N GLN A 32 -20.33 -19.38 46.92
CA GLN A 32 -20.16 -18.18 47.75
C GLN A 32 -19.06 -17.23 47.18
N ASN A 33 -17.99 -17.79 46.61
CA ASN A 33 -16.93 -17.03 45.99
C ASN A 33 -17.25 -16.64 44.53
N ARG A 34 -18.45 -16.86 44.02
CA ARG A 34 -18.90 -16.57 42.64
C ARG A 34 -18.01 -17.20 41.55
N SER A 35 -17.38 -18.34 41.86
CA SER A 35 -16.48 -19.02 40.91
C SER A 35 -17.20 -19.88 39.89
N ALA A 36 -18.43 -20.34 40.18
CA ALA A 36 -19.24 -21.14 39.27
C ALA A 36 -20.73 -21.06 39.65
N ALA A 37 -21.63 -21.40 38.71
CA ALA A 37 -23.02 -21.68 39.02
C ALA A 37 -23.11 -23.00 39.84
N GLU A 38 -24.11 -23.11 40.73
CA GLU A 38 -24.20 -24.24 41.65
C GLU A 38 -24.26 -25.61 40.95
N ALA A 39 -25.03 -25.72 39.88
CA ALA A 39 -25.15 -26.96 39.11
C ALA A 39 -23.82 -27.39 38.47
N ASP A 40 -23.10 -26.44 37.90
CA ASP A 40 -21.79 -26.69 37.24
C ASP A 40 -20.72 -27.02 38.30
N ALA A 41 -20.71 -26.27 39.43
CA ALA A 41 -19.83 -26.53 40.52
C ALA A 41 -20.04 -27.94 41.13
N ARG A 42 -21.29 -28.36 41.27
CA ARG A 42 -21.63 -29.68 41.81
C ARG A 42 -21.14 -30.81 40.93
N VAL A 43 -21.33 -30.72 39.58
CA VAL A 43 -20.87 -31.73 38.62
C VAL A 43 -19.33 -31.83 38.64
N LEU A 44 -18.64 -30.70 38.61
CA LEU A 44 -17.18 -30.64 38.62
C LEU A 44 -16.58 -31.16 39.93
N CYS A 45 -17.11 -30.68 41.08
CA CYS A 45 -16.63 -31.10 42.40
C CYS A 45 -16.89 -32.58 42.67
N THR A 46 -18.03 -33.14 42.21
CA THR A 46 -18.30 -34.58 42.39
C THR A 46 -17.26 -35.42 41.66
N LYS A 47 -17.01 -35.16 40.41
CA LYS A 47 -16.01 -35.90 39.63
C LYS A 47 -14.59 -35.74 40.21
N ALA A 48 -14.22 -34.51 40.56
CA ALA A 48 -12.90 -34.22 41.12
C ALA A 48 -12.72 -34.88 42.49
N LEU A 49 -13.72 -34.83 43.38
CA LEU A 49 -13.65 -35.44 44.70
C LEU A 49 -13.50 -36.97 44.62
N ASP A 50 -14.32 -37.62 43.77
CA ASP A 50 -14.24 -39.08 43.60
C ASP A 50 -12.88 -39.50 43.06
N ALA A 51 -12.35 -38.77 42.06
CA ALA A 51 -11.04 -39.03 41.49
C ALA A 51 -9.91 -38.81 42.53
N LEU A 52 -9.99 -37.75 43.34
CA LEU A 52 -9.00 -37.44 44.38
C LEU A 52 -8.98 -38.53 45.46
N LEU A 53 -10.14 -38.90 46.02
CA LEU A 53 -10.24 -39.89 47.07
C LEU A 53 -9.82 -41.30 46.60
N ASP A 54 -10.18 -41.68 45.36
CA ASP A 54 -9.77 -42.95 44.78
C ASP A 54 -8.25 -43.01 44.59
N ARG A 55 -7.66 -41.97 43.94
CA ARG A 55 -6.21 -41.88 43.68
C ARG A 55 -5.40 -41.79 44.98
N PHE A 56 -5.89 -41.05 46.00
CA PHE A 56 -5.23 -40.98 47.28
C PHE A 56 -5.21 -42.34 47.97
N SER A 57 -6.33 -43.08 47.98
CA SER A 57 -6.42 -44.40 48.60
C SER A 57 -5.46 -45.41 47.95
N ARG A 58 -5.21 -45.31 46.66
CA ARG A 58 -4.28 -46.16 45.91
C ARG A 58 -2.83 -45.68 45.97
N GLY A 59 -2.59 -44.48 46.45
CA GLY A 59 -1.25 -43.86 46.41
C GLY A 59 -0.78 -43.42 45.05
N GLU A 60 -1.69 -43.24 44.09
CA GLU A 60 -1.42 -42.92 42.65
C GLU A 60 -1.29 -41.41 42.42
N VAL A 61 -0.46 -40.73 43.24
CA VAL A 61 -0.35 -39.26 43.24
C VAL A 61 0.28 -38.73 41.95
N GLU A 62 1.28 -39.44 41.40
CA GLU A 62 1.94 -39.04 40.15
C GLU A 62 0.95 -39.07 38.95
N ALA A 63 0.19 -40.17 38.84
CA ALA A 63 -0.82 -40.31 37.80
C ALA A 63 -1.94 -39.24 37.91
N LEU A 64 -2.30 -38.84 39.14
CA LEU A 64 -3.23 -37.74 39.36
C LEU A 64 -2.69 -36.42 38.83
N LEU A 65 -1.44 -36.06 39.11
CA LEU A 65 -0.84 -34.80 38.67
C LEU A 65 -0.63 -34.76 37.15
N GLU A 66 -0.28 -35.88 36.51
CA GLU A 66 -0.20 -35.98 35.06
C GLU A 66 -1.56 -35.79 34.39
N GLU A 67 -2.62 -36.33 34.96
CA GLU A 67 -3.98 -36.12 34.47
C GLU A 67 -4.42 -34.66 34.65
N GLU A 68 -4.16 -34.08 35.81
CA GLU A 68 -4.45 -32.67 36.06
C GLU A 68 -3.69 -31.72 35.12
N ALA A 69 -2.43 -32.00 34.77
CA ALA A 69 -1.67 -31.23 33.81
C ALA A 69 -2.36 -31.19 32.45
N ARG A 70 -2.87 -32.34 31.98
CA ARG A 70 -3.61 -32.41 30.74
C ARG A 70 -4.93 -31.61 30.77
N VAL A 71 -5.65 -31.73 31.91
CA VAL A 71 -6.91 -31.01 32.15
C VAL A 71 -6.65 -29.50 32.27
N ALA A 72 -5.61 -29.09 33.00
CA ALA A 72 -5.22 -27.69 33.16
C ALA A 72 -4.93 -27.02 31.79
N LEU A 73 -4.18 -27.69 30.92
CA LEU A 73 -3.90 -27.21 29.58
C LEU A 73 -5.19 -27.07 28.73
N GLY A 74 -6.11 -28.05 28.87
CA GLY A 74 -7.43 -27.95 28.25
C GLY A 74 -8.23 -26.73 28.71
N HIS A 75 -8.23 -26.46 30.01
CA HIS A 75 -8.86 -25.28 30.59
C HIS A 75 -8.22 -23.97 30.14
N ALA A 76 -6.90 -23.91 30.09
CA ALA A 76 -6.18 -22.73 29.60
C ALA A 76 -6.52 -22.43 28.13
N ARG A 77 -6.56 -23.45 27.27
CA ARG A 77 -6.98 -23.33 25.85
C ARG A 77 -8.42 -22.86 25.70
N ALA A 78 -9.32 -23.34 26.55
CA ALA A 78 -10.72 -22.93 26.58
C ALA A 78 -10.93 -21.51 27.16
N GLY A 79 -9.88 -20.86 27.64
CA GLY A 79 -9.97 -19.52 28.23
C GLY A 79 -10.56 -19.50 29.64
N ALA A 80 -10.52 -20.64 30.38
CA ALA A 80 -10.99 -20.69 31.74
C ALA A 80 -10.16 -19.78 32.67
N SER A 81 -10.85 -19.19 33.66
CA SER A 81 -10.17 -18.29 34.61
C SER A 81 -9.23 -19.07 35.52
N PHE A 82 -7.94 -18.71 35.46
CA PHE A 82 -6.92 -19.22 36.38
C PHE A 82 -7.33 -19.03 37.86
N ASN A 83 -7.84 -17.84 38.18
CA ASN A 83 -8.25 -17.53 39.55
C ASN A 83 -9.39 -18.43 40.06
N ALA A 84 -10.37 -18.75 39.17
CA ALA A 84 -11.48 -19.62 39.54
C ALA A 84 -10.98 -21.06 39.85
N LEU A 85 -10.09 -21.58 39.01
CA LEU A 85 -9.50 -22.92 39.21
C LEU A 85 -8.60 -22.97 40.42
N ALA A 86 -7.75 -21.97 40.61
CA ALA A 86 -6.89 -21.86 41.81
C ALA A 86 -7.71 -21.75 43.10
N LEU A 87 -8.84 -21.02 43.07
CA LEU A 87 -9.75 -20.93 44.20
C LEU A 87 -10.40 -22.28 44.51
N ALA A 88 -10.75 -23.05 43.47
CA ALA A 88 -11.32 -24.39 43.67
C ALA A 88 -10.36 -25.34 44.37
N ILE A 89 -9.08 -25.34 43.99
CA ILE A 89 -8.04 -26.13 44.61
C ILE A 89 -7.90 -25.74 46.11
N ARG A 90 -7.70 -24.46 46.39
CA ARG A 90 -7.55 -23.95 47.78
C ARG A 90 -8.80 -24.12 48.61
N ALA A 91 -10.00 -24.08 48.02
CA ALA A 91 -11.24 -24.32 48.72
C ALA A 91 -11.34 -25.78 49.18
N PHE A 92 -10.89 -26.73 48.36
CA PHE A 92 -10.87 -28.15 48.73
C PHE A 92 -10.06 -28.40 50.02
N ASP A 93 -8.81 -27.90 50.04
CA ASP A 93 -7.94 -28.09 51.20
C ASP A 93 -8.58 -27.56 52.52
N ARG A 94 -9.19 -26.37 52.43
CA ARG A 94 -9.91 -25.76 53.54
C ARG A 94 -11.15 -26.55 53.97
N CYS A 95 -11.89 -27.12 53.01
CA CYS A 95 -13.05 -27.93 53.28
C CYS A 95 -12.71 -29.27 53.93
N CYS A 96 -11.53 -29.82 53.72
CA CYS A 96 -11.04 -31.05 54.37
C CYS A 96 -10.77 -30.89 55.87
N LEU A 97 -10.31 -29.71 56.30
CA LEU A 97 -9.85 -29.46 57.67
C LEU A 97 -10.88 -29.82 58.77
N PRO A 98 -12.17 -29.39 58.70
CA PRO A 98 -13.15 -29.74 59.77
C PRO A 98 -13.40 -31.24 59.95
N PHE A 99 -13.28 -31.99 58.83
CA PHE A 99 -13.47 -33.44 58.86
C PHE A 99 -12.25 -34.14 59.41
N LEU A 100 -11.04 -33.73 58.99
CA LEU A 100 -9.78 -34.26 59.53
C LEU A 100 -9.64 -34.03 61.07
N LEU A 101 -10.00 -32.83 61.53
CA LEU A 101 -10.03 -32.49 62.95
C LEU A 101 -10.94 -33.40 63.78
N LYS A 102 -12.00 -33.96 63.20
CA LYS A 102 -12.94 -34.86 63.90
C LYS A 102 -12.55 -36.33 63.85
N THR A 103 -11.83 -36.71 62.77
CA THR A 103 -11.58 -38.13 62.45
C THR A 103 -10.15 -38.59 62.70
N CYS A 104 -9.16 -37.69 62.70
CA CYS A 104 -7.78 -38.04 63.01
C CYS A 104 -7.62 -38.44 64.47
N PRO A 105 -6.95 -39.55 64.75
CA PRO A 105 -6.85 -40.09 66.10
C PRO A 105 -5.95 -39.25 67.04
N ASP A 106 -4.94 -38.60 66.49
CA ASP A 106 -3.97 -37.78 67.21
C ASP A 106 -3.44 -36.61 66.37
N ARG A 107 -2.59 -35.78 66.97
CA ARG A 107 -2.02 -34.59 66.33
C ARG A 107 -1.00 -34.94 65.28
N GLU A 108 -0.31 -36.04 65.34
CA GLU A 108 0.69 -36.46 64.39
C GLU A 108 0.03 -36.89 63.09
N ALA A 109 -1.00 -37.74 63.14
CA ALA A 109 -1.81 -38.11 61.95
C ALA A 109 -2.49 -36.92 61.29
N LEU A 110 -2.99 -35.98 62.10
CA LEU A 110 -3.56 -34.75 61.57
C LEU A 110 -2.52 -33.91 60.82
N ALA A 111 -1.33 -33.71 61.44
CA ALA A 111 -0.26 -32.92 60.79
C ALA A 111 0.23 -33.54 59.52
N GLU A 112 0.41 -34.87 59.45
CA GLU A 112 0.79 -35.57 58.23
C GLU A 112 -0.25 -35.42 57.12
N CYS A 113 -1.55 -35.53 57.41
CA CYS A 113 -2.63 -35.32 56.40
C CYS A 113 -2.65 -33.90 55.92
N LEU A 114 -2.51 -32.90 56.79
CA LEU A 114 -2.54 -31.50 56.43
C LEU A 114 -1.33 -31.10 55.60
N LEU A 115 -0.11 -31.54 55.99
CA LEU A 115 1.09 -31.27 55.19
C LEU A 115 1.02 -31.91 53.81
N ALA A 116 0.50 -33.15 53.72
CA ALA A 116 0.34 -33.84 52.44
C ALA A 116 -0.68 -33.15 51.50
N LEU A 117 -1.80 -32.67 52.05
CA LEU A 117 -2.80 -31.90 51.27
C LEU A 117 -2.27 -30.54 50.82
N ASP A 118 -1.59 -29.80 51.70
CA ASP A 118 -1.01 -28.49 51.40
C ASP A 118 0.04 -28.59 50.27
N GLU A 119 0.95 -29.55 50.38
CA GLU A 119 1.97 -29.79 49.37
C GLU A 119 1.35 -30.23 48.02
N LEU A 120 0.33 -31.10 48.06
CA LEU A 120 -0.41 -31.49 46.86
C LEU A 120 -1.12 -30.28 46.25
N GLY A 121 -1.79 -29.46 47.06
CA GLY A 121 -2.44 -28.22 46.63
C GLY A 121 -1.46 -27.26 45.95
N GLY A 122 -0.27 -27.11 46.53
CA GLY A 122 0.83 -26.35 45.91
C GLY A 122 1.22 -26.87 44.52
N ARG A 123 1.42 -28.18 44.39
CA ARG A 123 1.76 -28.82 43.09
C ARG A 123 0.67 -28.65 42.04
N ARG A 124 -0.58 -28.77 42.42
CA ARG A 124 -1.73 -28.55 41.54
C ARG A 124 -1.77 -27.11 41.04
N LEU A 125 -1.46 -26.12 41.89
CA LEU A 125 -1.38 -24.72 41.49
C LEU A 125 -0.20 -24.45 40.56
N GLU A 126 0.97 -25.07 40.77
CA GLU A 126 2.12 -24.99 39.88
C GLU A 126 1.76 -25.50 38.48
N ILE A 127 1.10 -26.67 38.37
CA ILE A 127 0.63 -27.25 37.10
C ILE A 127 -0.34 -26.32 36.40
N LEU A 128 -1.28 -25.71 37.14
CA LEU A 128 -2.24 -24.78 36.56
C LEU A 128 -1.56 -23.51 36.04
N LEU A 129 -0.58 -22.98 36.78
CA LEU A 129 0.20 -21.81 36.36
C LEU A 129 1.01 -22.09 35.09
N GLN A 130 1.73 -23.23 35.07
CA GLN A 130 2.52 -23.63 33.93
C GLN A 130 1.65 -23.78 32.65
N ALA A 131 0.49 -24.44 32.77
CA ALA A 131 -0.43 -24.58 31.65
C ALA A 131 -0.92 -23.21 31.10
N GLN A 132 -1.13 -22.24 32.00
CA GLN A 132 -1.54 -20.89 31.63
C GLN A 132 -0.40 -20.12 30.94
N GLU A 133 0.82 -20.28 31.41
CA GLU A 133 2.01 -19.66 30.82
C GLU A 133 2.28 -20.22 29.40
N GLU A 134 2.23 -21.55 29.24
CA GLU A 134 2.40 -22.21 27.94
C GLU A 134 1.37 -21.73 26.91
N GLU A 135 0.09 -21.67 27.30
CA GLU A 135 -0.96 -21.20 26.41
C GLU A 135 -0.83 -19.72 26.07
N SER A 136 -0.42 -18.89 27.03
CA SER A 136 -0.18 -17.48 26.83
C SER A 136 0.99 -17.23 25.86
N ALA A 137 2.08 -17.98 26.01
CA ALA A 137 3.23 -17.95 25.11
C ALA A 137 2.84 -18.38 23.68
N ARG A 138 2.04 -19.44 23.55
CA ARG A 138 1.53 -19.91 22.25
C ARG A 138 0.69 -18.85 21.56
N ARG A 139 -0.26 -18.23 22.27
CA ARG A 139 -1.12 -17.16 21.72
C ARG A 139 -0.32 -15.95 21.27
N LEU A 140 0.70 -15.57 22.04
CA LEU A 140 1.59 -14.46 21.69
C LEU A 140 2.33 -14.75 20.40
N LEU A 141 2.88 -15.97 20.25
CA LEU A 141 3.59 -16.38 19.03
C LEU A 141 2.67 -16.37 17.80
N GLU A 142 1.48 -16.94 17.92
CA GLU A 142 0.47 -16.95 16.85
C GLU A 142 0.08 -15.52 16.44
N ALA A 143 -0.11 -14.62 17.41
CA ALA A 143 -0.42 -13.22 17.14
C ALA A 143 0.72 -12.48 16.41
N GLN A 144 1.99 -12.76 16.81
CA GLN A 144 3.17 -12.20 16.13
C GLN A 144 3.29 -12.69 14.68
N GLU A 145 3.07 -13.98 14.43
CA GLU A 145 3.08 -14.52 13.08
C GLU A 145 1.98 -13.92 12.19
N GLN A 146 0.76 -13.77 12.75
CA GLN A 146 -0.35 -13.13 12.03
C GLN A 146 -0.05 -11.66 11.70
N ALA A 147 0.53 -10.92 12.66
CA ALA A 147 0.93 -9.54 12.44
C ALA A 147 2.02 -9.42 11.37
N ALA A 148 3.02 -10.31 11.38
CA ALA A 148 4.06 -10.35 10.35
C ALA A 148 3.50 -10.60 8.95
N ARG A 149 2.62 -11.60 8.80
CA ARG A 149 1.94 -11.90 7.53
C ARG A 149 1.07 -10.75 7.04
N ALA A 150 0.38 -10.05 7.96
CA ALA A 150 -0.42 -8.87 7.62
C ALA A 150 0.46 -7.71 7.14
N ALA A 151 1.61 -7.48 7.79
CA ALA A 151 2.57 -6.45 7.40
C ALA A 151 3.19 -6.73 6.01
N ASP A 152 3.49 -7.99 5.69
CA ASP A 152 4.01 -8.38 4.37
C ASP A 152 2.97 -8.15 3.27
N LYS A 153 1.72 -8.55 3.49
CA LYS A 153 0.63 -8.28 2.56
C LYS A 153 0.41 -6.78 2.34
N ALA A 154 0.47 -5.98 3.40
CA ALA A 154 0.33 -4.52 3.31
C ALA A 154 1.46 -3.89 2.47
N ARG A 155 2.71 -4.37 2.63
CA ARG A 155 3.86 -3.94 1.81
C ARG A 155 3.66 -4.27 0.34
N GLU A 156 3.19 -5.47 0.04
CA GLU A 156 2.93 -5.90 -1.34
C GLU A 156 1.81 -5.09 -2.00
N VAL A 157 0.69 -4.88 -1.31
CA VAL A 157 -0.40 -4.01 -1.79
C VAL A 157 0.09 -2.59 -2.06
N LYS A 158 0.95 -2.04 -1.19
CA LYS A 158 1.54 -0.72 -1.39
C LYS A 158 2.37 -0.66 -2.67
N ARG A 159 3.24 -1.66 -2.91
CA ARG A 159 4.05 -1.76 -4.13
C ARG A 159 3.20 -1.82 -5.40
N ILE A 160 2.16 -2.67 -5.39
CA ILE A 160 1.24 -2.80 -6.53
C ILE A 160 0.53 -1.48 -6.80
N ASN A 161 0.04 -0.79 -5.78
CA ASN A 161 -0.63 0.49 -5.93
C ASN A 161 0.30 1.59 -6.47
N GLU A 162 1.55 1.63 -6.02
CA GLU A 162 2.56 2.57 -6.54
C GLU A 162 2.88 2.30 -8.02
N ALA A 163 3.05 1.03 -8.40
CA ALA A 163 3.27 0.63 -9.79
C ALA A 163 2.05 0.97 -10.68
N LEU A 164 0.84 0.70 -10.20
CA LEU A 164 -0.40 1.02 -10.92
C LEU A 164 -0.55 2.52 -11.15
N ARG A 165 -0.28 3.34 -10.12
CA ARG A 165 -0.34 4.81 -10.26
C ARG A 165 0.65 5.32 -11.31
N ARG A 166 1.89 4.81 -11.32
CA ARG A 166 2.88 5.18 -12.36
C ARG A 166 2.38 4.82 -13.75
N SER A 167 1.91 3.58 -13.92
CA SER A 167 1.36 3.12 -15.21
C SER A 167 0.14 3.94 -15.67
N GLN A 168 -0.75 4.32 -14.75
CA GLN A 168 -1.88 5.19 -15.06
C GLN A 168 -1.43 6.58 -15.51
N THR A 169 -0.47 7.20 -14.81
CA THR A 169 0.07 8.50 -15.17
C THR A 169 0.72 8.48 -16.55
N GLU A 170 1.54 7.47 -16.83
CA GLU A 170 2.17 7.30 -18.15
C GLU A 170 1.12 7.08 -19.26
N SER A 171 0.12 6.26 -19.00
CA SER A 171 -0.96 6.01 -19.97
C SER A 171 -1.79 7.26 -20.25
N GLN A 172 -2.09 8.04 -19.22
CA GLN A 172 -2.82 9.30 -19.34
C GLN A 172 -2.01 10.32 -20.16
N HIS A 173 -0.72 10.44 -19.87
CA HIS A 173 0.17 11.33 -20.61
C HIS A 173 0.24 10.97 -22.11
N ARG A 174 0.39 9.68 -22.44
CA ARG A 174 0.34 9.19 -23.82
C ARG A 174 -1.01 9.49 -24.49
N ALA A 175 -2.12 9.30 -23.78
CA ALA A 175 -3.45 9.58 -24.31
C ALA A 175 -3.63 11.09 -24.63
N GLU A 176 -3.12 11.96 -23.77
CA GLU A 176 -3.12 13.42 -23.99
C GLU A 176 -2.30 13.80 -25.22
N GLN A 177 -1.11 13.22 -25.41
CA GLN A 177 -0.28 13.43 -26.58
C GLN A 177 -1.00 12.99 -27.89
N ILE A 178 -1.59 11.79 -27.89
CA ILE A 178 -2.35 11.27 -29.04
C ILE A 178 -3.55 12.16 -29.36
N ALA A 179 -4.29 12.61 -28.33
CA ALA A 179 -5.43 13.49 -28.49
C ALA A 179 -5.03 14.87 -29.08
N LEU A 180 -3.88 15.39 -28.64
CA LEU A 180 -3.31 16.63 -29.18
C LEU A 180 -2.98 16.47 -30.64
N LEU A 181 -2.20 15.47 -31.04
CA LEU A 181 -1.84 15.18 -32.43
C LEU A 181 -3.08 14.96 -33.30
N GLY A 182 -4.05 14.17 -32.83
CA GLY A 182 -5.31 13.92 -33.54
C GLY A 182 -6.10 15.20 -33.79
N SER A 183 -6.15 16.10 -32.80
CA SER A 183 -6.89 17.37 -32.92
C SER A 183 -6.25 18.34 -33.93
N VAL A 184 -4.93 18.41 -33.95
CA VAL A 184 -4.19 19.23 -34.92
C VAL A 184 -4.38 18.66 -36.31
N SER A 185 -4.13 17.36 -36.51
CA SER A 185 -4.27 16.69 -37.79
C SER A 185 -5.67 16.86 -38.40
N HIS A 186 -6.72 16.65 -37.61
CA HIS A 186 -8.10 16.75 -38.08
C HIS A 186 -8.47 18.17 -38.52
N ARG A 187 -7.91 19.20 -37.91
CA ARG A 187 -8.17 20.61 -38.28
C ARG A 187 -7.41 21.06 -39.49
N ILE A 188 -6.19 20.58 -39.71
CA ILE A 188 -5.33 21.03 -40.81
C ILE A 188 -5.45 20.19 -42.09
N ALA A 189 -5.74 18.87 -41.98
CA ALA A 189 -5.79 17.96 -43.13
C ALA A 189 -6.71 18.39 -44.28
N PRO A 190 -7.90 19.00 -44.05
CA PRO A 190 -8.77 19.42 -45.14
C PRO A 190 -8.35 20.75 -45.82
N ILE A 191 -7.31 21.44 -45.32
CA ILE A 191 -6.90 22.76 -45.83
C ILE A 191 -5.90 22.59 -46.95
N LEU A 192 -6.28 23.02 -48.17
CA LEU A 192 -5.49 22.92 -49.39
C LEU A 192 -4.80 24.24 -49.79
N GLU A 193 -4.94 25.28 -48.98
CA GLU A 193 -4.25 26.56 -49.16
C GLU A 193 -3.07 26.63 -48.15
N PRO A 194 -1.80 26.64 -48.62
CA PRO A 194 -0.64 26.61 -47.73
C PRO A 194 -0.64 27.73 -46.68
N ASP A 195 -0.97 28.94 -47.04
CA ASP A 195 -1.02 30.07 -46.12
C ASP A 195 -2.04 29.91 -45.00
N ARG A 196 -3.24 29.46 -45.38
CA ARG A 196 -4.31 29.19 -44.44
C ARG A 196 -3.98 27.99 -43.53
N LEU A 197 -3.36 26.96 -44.12
CA LEU A 197 -2.91 25.78 -43.39
C LEU A 197 -1.90 26.17 -42.31
N MET A 198 -0.85 26.94 -42.63
CA MET A 198 0.14 27.43 -41.69
C MET A 198 -0.51 28.27 -40.56
N GLN A 199 -1.44 29.16 -40.91
CA GLN A 199 -2.15 29.99 -39.94
C GLN A 199 -2.96 29.15 -38.96
N VAL A 200 -3.81 28.24 -39.47
CA VAL A 200 -4.65 27.36 -38.63
C VAL A 200 -3.80 26.41 -37.80
N ALA A 201 -2.67 25.95 -38.32
CA ALA A 201 -1.73 25.14 -37.58
C ALA A 201 -1.13 25.93 -36.38
N ALA A 202 -0.59 27.11 -36.64
CA ALA A 202 -0.03 27.97 -35.61
C ALA A 202 -1.06 28.28 -34.49
N GLU A 203 -2.29 28.66 -34.87
CA GLU A 203 -3.38 28.93 -33.93
C GLU A 203 -3.77 27.69 -33.11
N THR A 204 -3.87 26.53 -33.78
CA THR A 204 -4.27 25.30 -33.09
C THR A 204 -3.19 24.83 -32.10
N ILE A 205 -1.94 24.89 -32.50
CA ILE A 205 -0.78 24.52 -31.66
C ILE A 205 -0.69 25.49 -30.48
N GLN A 206 -0.75 26.80 -30.72
CA GLN A 206 -0.69 27.82 -29.66
C GLN A 206 -1.80 27.65 -28.64
N ALA A 207 -3.04 27.44 -29.06
CA ALA A 207 -4.18 27.27 -28.17
C ALA A 207 -4.09 25.99 -27.33
N ARG A 208 -3.46 24.92 -27.83
CA ARG A 208 -3.36 23.63 -27.16
C ARG A 208 -2.17 23.51 -26.22
N MET A 209 -1.01 24.01 -26.65
CA MET A 209 0.21 23.95 -25.85
C MET A 209 0.36 25.13 -24.88
N ASN A 210 -0.57 26.10 -24.92
CA ASN A 210 -0.60 27.29 -24.04
C ASN A 210 0.72 28.08 -24.03
N HIS A 211 1.42 28.10 -25.18
CA HIS A 211 2.61 28.92 -25.35
C HIS A 211 2.25 30.37 -25.71
N THR A 212 3.18 31.28 -25.46
CA THR A 212 2.93 32.73 -25.71
C THR A 212 2.82 33.01 -27.20
N TYR A 213 3.62 32.30 -27.99
CA TYR A 213 3.72 32.53 -29.44
C TYR A 213 4.12 31.24 -30.17
N VAL A 214 3.53 30.99 -31.30
CA VAL A 214 3.89 29.87 -32.21
C VAL A 214 3.91 30.40 -33.65
N ALA A 215 5.00 30.11 -34.38
CA ALA A 215 5.07 30.37 -35.82
C ALA A 215 5.28 29.06 -36.57
N VAL A 216 4.61 28.96 -37.74
CA VAL A 216 4.91 27.96 -38.76
C VAL A 216 5.54 28.68 -39.93
N VAL A 217 6.78 28.36 -40.25
CA VAL A 217 7.54 28.99 -41.33
C VAL A 217 7.95 27.94 -42.35
N VAL A 218 7.91 28.28 -43.61
CA VAL A 218 8.34 27.43 -44.72
C VAL A 218 9.35 28.17 -45.60
N LEU A 219 10.21 27.42 -46.29
CA LEU A 219 11.09 27.96 -47.31
C LEU A 219 10.31 28.08 -48.62
N ASP A 220 10.41 29.24 -49.24
CA ASP A 220 9.94 29.41 -50.64
C ASP A 220 10.98 28.90 -51.64
N ASP A 221 10.67 29.01 -52.95
CA ASP A 221 11.55 28.54 -54.04
C ASP A 221 12.92 29.28 -54.10
N GLU A 222 13.00 30.46 -53.45
CA GLU A 222 14.22 31.27 -53.39
C GLU A 222 15.01 30.99 -52.07
N GLY A 223 14.50 30.04 -51.21
CA GLY A 223 15.14 29.67 -49.93
C GLY A 223 14.90 30.69 -48.81
N VAL A 224 13.90 31.54 -48.95
CA VAL A 224 13.54 32.57 -47.98
C VAL A 224 12.38 32.08 -47.12
N LEU A 225 12.42 32.36 -45.82
CA LEU A 225 11.35 31.98 -44.92
C LEU A 225 10.08 32.82 -45.17
N VAL A 226 8.97 32.13 -45.38
CA VAL A 226 7.62 32.68 -45.41
C VAL A 226 6.81 32.00 -44.30
N GLY A 227 6.10 32.77 -43.49
CA GLY A 227 5.44 32.18 -42.33
C GLY A 227 4.13 32.80 -41.92
N ARG A 228 3.42 32.08 -41.09
CA ARG A 228 2.23 32.47 -40.35
C ARG A 228 2.42 32.16 -38.89
N TRP A 229 1.83 32.97 -38.06
CA TRP A 229 1.99 32.85 -36.59
C TRP A 229 0.72 33.13 -35.86
N ALA A 230 0.65 32.57 -34.62
CA ALA A 230 -0.38 32.81 -33.65
C ALA A 230 0.26 33.18 -32.29
N GLY A 231 -0.31 34.18 -31.63
CA GLY A 231 0.15 34.62 -30.31
C GLY A 231 -0.98 35.30 -29.54
N ARG A 232 -0.69 35.75 -28.32
CA ARG A 232 -1.66 36.54 -27.56
C ARG A 232 -1.95 37.86 -28.31
N PRO A 233 -3.21 38.41 -28.22
CA PRO A 233 -3.54 39.69 -28.81
C PRO A 233 -2.56 40.77 -28.36
N GLY A 234 -1.95 41.48 -29.32
CA GLY A 234 -0.98 42.55 -29.08
C GLY A 234 0.49 42.12 -28.95
N ILE A 235 0.78 40.81 -29.00
CA ILE A 235 2.14 40.28 -29.00
C ILE A 235 2.46 39.66 -30.38
N GLY A 236 3.56 40.08 -30.98
CA GLY A 236 4.10 39.53 -32.20
C GLY A 236 3.90 40.36 -33.46
N ARG A 237 4.64 39.98 -34.52
CA ARG A 237 4.59 40.65 -35.84
C ARG A 237 3.20 40.55 -36.44
N ARG A 238 2.83 41.56 -37.26
CA ARG A 238 1.57 41.52 -38.03
C ARG A 238 1.49 40.27 -38.91
N SER A 239 0.32 39.67 -39.01
CA SER A 239 0.05 38.38 -39.66
C SER A 239 0.69 38.23 -41.03
N GLY A 240 1.63 37.28 -41.16
CA GLY A 240 2.23 36.86 -42.41
C GLY A 240 3.34 37.75 -42.94
N GLY A 241 4.47 37.21 -43.31
CA GLY A 241 5.54 37.95 -43.90
C GLY A 241 6.61 37.05 -44.48
N ARG A 242 7.32 37.60 -45.47
CA ARG A 242 8.54 37.04 -46.04
C ARG A 242 9.70 37.66 -45.25
N ALA A 243 10.63 36.79 -44.74
CA ALA A 243 11.84 37.26 -44.09
C ALA A 243 12.75 38.01 -45.11
N GLN A 244 13.55 38.92 -44.58
CA GLN A 244 14.57 39.56 -45.42
C GLN A 244 15.90 38.79 -45.24
N GLY A 245 16.33 38.12 -46.31
CA GLY A 245 17.59 37.38 -46.31
C GLY A 245 17.50 35.92 -45.86
N PRO A 246 18.65 35.23 -45.77
CA PRO A 246 18.69 33.82 -45.41
C PRO A 246 18.28 33.58 -43.96
N PRO A 247 17.78 32.37 -43.63
CA PRO A 247 17.37 32.05 -42.29
C PRO A 247 18.46 32.25 -41.24
N GLY A 248 18.23 33.20 -40.33
CA GLY A 248 19.09 33.50 -39.19
C GLY A 248 18.52 33.04 -37.85
N GLY A 249 19.19 33.39 -36.80
CA GLY A 249 18.72 33.10 -35.43
C GLY A 249 18.70 31.63 -35.07
N ILE A 250 17.92 31.31 -34.04
CA ILE A 250 17.69 29.92 -33.57
C ILE A 250 16.99 29.11 -34.65
N ILE A 251 16.05 29.70 -35.40
CA ILE A 251 15.41 29.06 -36.56
C ILE A 251 16.48 28.65 -37.59
N GLY A 252 17.36 29.57 -37.99
CA GLY A 252 18.43 29.28 -38.96
C GLY A 252 19.37 28.19 -38.46
N ARG A 253 19.64 28.13 -37.15
CA ARG A 253 20.45 27.07 -36.54
C ARG A 253 19.74 25.71 -36.64
N ALA A 254 18.45 25.62 -36.31
CA ALA A 254 17.66 24.40 -36.44
C ALA A 254 17.63 23.86 -37.85
N LEU A 255 17.42 24.75 -38.84
CA LEU A 255 17.38 24.37 -40.26
C LEU A 255 18.73 23.85 -40.77
N ARG A 256 19.82 24.51 -40.39
CA ARG A 256 21.19 24.06 -40.77
C ARG A 256 21.57 22.74 -40.14
N GLN A 257 21.23 22.55 -38.86
CA GLN A 257 21.55 21.32 -38.12
C GLN A 257 20.55 20.17 -38.38
N ARG A 258 19.39 20.48 -38.99
CA ARG A 258 18.29 19.52 -39.21
C ARG A 258 17.84 18.83 -37.93
N ALA A 259 17.89 19.54 -36.83
CA ALA A 259 17.59 19.01 -35.50
C ALA A 259 16.88 20.08 -34.67
N PRO A 260 16.01 19.68 -33.73
CA PRO A 260 15.36 20.59 -32.82
C PRO A 260 16.40 21.39 -32.01
N GLN A 261 16.06 22.65 -31.74
CA GLN A 261 16.85 23.54 -30.88
C GLN A 261 15.97 23.96 -29.72
N VAL A 262 16.48 23.79 -28.49
CA VAL A 262 15.82 24.23 -27.25
C VAL A 262 16.74 25.19 -26.53
N VAL A 263 16.29 26.43 -26.36
CA VAL A 263 17.00 27.50 -25.66
C VAL A 263 16.21 27.88 -24.41
N GLY A 264 16.68 27.46 -23.26
CA GLY A 264 16.00 27.70 -21.99
C GLY A 264 16.06 29.16 -21.49
N ASP A 265 17.06 29.93 -21.91
CA ASP A 265 17.17 31.36 -21.64
C ASP A 265 17.78 32.06 -22.86
N VAL A 266 16.92 32.68 -23.67
CA VAL A 266 17.29 33.34 -24.91
C VAL A 266 18.24 34.54 -24.72
N SER A 267 18.26 35.15 -23.54
CA SER A 267 19.17 36.27 -23.23
C SER A 267 20.66 35.87 -23.23
N ARG A 268 20.92 34.55 -23.17
CA ARG A 268 22.27 33.97 -23.15
C ARG A 268 22.66 33.32 -24.47
N ASP A 269 21.75 33.26 -25.44
CA ASP A 269 22.04 32.63 -26.73
C ASP A 269 22.48 33.70 -27.78
N PRO A 270 23.69 33.59 -28.32
CA PRO A 270 24.22 34.59 -29.23
C PRO A 270 23.46 34.62 -30.60
N ASP A 271 22.76 33.54 -30.93
CA ASP A 271 21.99 33.47 -32.19
C ASP A 271 20.56 34.00 -32.01
N TYR A 272 20.13 34.37 -30.79
CA TYR A 272 18.76 34.81 -30.55
C TYR A 272 18.46 36.15 -31.29
N LEU A 273 17.37 36.16 -32.03
CA LEU A 273 16.84 37.35 -32.65
C LEU A 273 15.52 37.78 -31.97
N ALA A 274 15.55 38.92 -31.30
CA ALA A 274 14.44 39.43 -30.50
C ALA A 274 13.30 39.97 -31.41
N ASP A 275 12.46 39.12 -31.93
CA ASP A 275 11.33 39.49 -32.79
C ASP A 275 9.96 39.40 -32.08
N VAL A 276 9.89 38.68 -30.97
CA VAL A 276 8.71 38.61 -30.09
C VAL A 276 9.04 39.19 -28.72
N PRO A 277 8.41 40.32 -28.33
CA PRO A 277 8.66 40.94 -27.03
C PRO A 277 8.33 40.02 -25.88
N GLY A 278 9.22 39.97 -24.86
CA GLY A 278 9.00 39.20 -23.63
C GLY A 278 9.39 37.75 -23.73
N THR A 279 9.88 37.24 -24.85
CA THR A 279 10.38 35.89 -24.97
C THR A 279 11.57 35.66 -24.02
N ARG A 280 11.50 34.56 -23.27
CA ARG A 280 12.56 34.09 -22.35
C ARG A 280 13.09 32.72 -22.70
N SER A 281 12.32 31.89 -23.35
CA SER A 281 12.77 30.60 -23.90
C SER A 281 12.17 30.37 -25.30
N GLU A 282 12.90 29.63 -26.13
CA GLU A 282 12.53 29.32 -27.51
C GLU A 282 12.83 27.87 -27.82
N MET A 283 11.93 27.20 -28.52
CA MET A 283 12.10 25.86 -29.08
C MET A 283 11.76 25.91 -30.55
N VAL A 284 12.69 25.45 -31.40
CA VAL A 284 12.48 25.37 -32.85
C VAL A 284 12.60 23.92 -33.31
N VAL A 285 11.57 23.46 -34.03
CA VAL A 285 11.52 22.13 -34.61
C VAL A 285 11.57 22.24 -36.13
N PRO A 286 12.60 21.71 -36.82
CA PRO A 286 12.69 21.77 -38.27
C PRO A 286 11.66 20.83 -38.92
N LEU A 287 11.08 21.28 -40.03
CA LEU A 287 10.17 20.50 -40.88
C LEU A 287 10.99 19.82 -41.98
N LEU A 288 11.00 18.48 -41.98
CA LEU A 288 11.80 17.65 -42.86
C LEU A 288 10.90 16.80 -43.77
N ASP A 289 11.00 16.98 -45.12
CA ASP A 289 10.34 16.11 -46.08
C ASP A 289 11.39 15.23 -46.79
N GLY A 290 11.42 13.95 -46.46
CA GLY A 290 12.41 13.00 -46.98
C GLY A 290 13.87 13.41 -46.73
N GLY A 291 14.13 14.11 -45.60
CA GLY A 291 15.45 14.63 -45.23
C GLY A 291 15.76 16.02 -45.79
N LEU A 292 14.91 16.59 -46.61
CA LEU A 292 15.00 17.97 -47.10
C LEU A 292 14.33 18.90 -46.10
N VAL A 293 15.00 20.00 -45.76
CA VAL A 293 14.43 21.03 -44.91
C VAL A 293 13.42 21.85 -45.70
N VAL A 294 12.15 21.84 -45.26
CA VAL A 294 11.05 22.59 -45.91
C VAL A 294 10.57 23.75 -45.05
N GLY A 295 10.97 23.83 -43.79
CA GLY A 295 10.57 24.89 -42.88
C GLY A 295 10.87 24.58 -41.41
N ALA A 296 10.16 25.24 -40.50
CA ALA A 296 10.25 25.00 -39.05
C ALA A 296 8.92 25.37 -38.33
N ILE A 297 8.74 24.82 -37.15
CA ILE A 297 7.81 25.35 -36.17
C ILE A 297 8.65 26.04 -35.10
N ASP A 298 8.33 27.26 -34.77
CA ASP A 298 8.97 28.08 -33.75
C ASP A 298 8.00 28.28 -32.59
N PHE A 299 8.41 27.92 -31.41
CA PHE A 299 7.66 28.04 -30.16
C PHE A 299 8.41 29.00 -29.22
N GLN A 300 7.72 30.01 -28.74
CA GLN A 300 8.30 31.00 -27.84
C GLN A 300 7.48 31.14 -26.56
N SER A 301 8.15 31.34 -25.43
CA SER A 301 7.53 31.47 -24.10
C SER A 301 8.13 32.61 -23.28
N GLU A 302 7.26 33.32 -22.55
CA GLU A 302 7.67 34.33 -21.54
C GLU A 302 8.30 33.69 -20.28
N ARG A 303 8.23 32.38 -20.14
CA ARG A 303 8.87 31.65 -19.05
C ARG A 303 10.24 31.11 -19.49
N ALA A 304 11.26 31.28 -18.66
CA ALA A 304 12.53 30.62 -18.87
C ALA A 304 12.38 29.10 -18.63
N GLY A 305 13.07 28.29 -19.43
CA GLY A 305 13.04 26.82 -19.30
C GLY A 305 11.66 26.22 -19.53
N ALA A 306 10.85 26.79 -20.43
CA ALA A 306 9.48 26.37 -20.64
C ALA A 306 9.35 25.08 -21.44
N PHE A 307 10.41 24.61 -22.11
CA PHE A 307 10.38 23.48 -23.04
C PHE A 307 11.26 22.36 -22.54
N ASP A 308 10.71 21.14 -22.53
CA ASP A 308 11.40 19.91 -22.16
C ASP A 308 11.50 18.90 -23.33
N LEU A 309 11.96 17.69 -23.08
CA LEU A 309 12.11 16.65 -24.11
C LEU A 309 10.74 16.14 -24.62
N ASP A 310 9.71 16.18 -23.80
CA ASP A 310 8.37 15.77 -24.19
C ASP A 310 7.76 16.80 -25.13
N ASP A 311 7.99 18.09 -24.89
CA ASP A 311 7.60 19.17 -25.80
C ASP A 311 8.30 19.03 -27.16
N VAL A 312 9.58 18.67 -27.19
CA VAL A 312 10.31 18.40 -28.42
C VAL A 312 9.66 17.25 -29.19
N ALA A 313 9.39 16.11 -28.54
CA ALA A 313 8.78 14.96 -29.18
C ALA A 313 7.39 15.28 -29.77
N VAL A 314 6.60 16.08 -29.06
CA VAL A 314 5.30 16.57 -29.53
C VAL A 314 5.47 17.50 -30.73
N GLY A 315 6.44 18.41 -30.66
CA GLY A 315 6.76 19.34 -31.78
C GLY A 315 7.20 18.60 -33.04
N GLU A 316 8.06 17.58 -32.91
CA GLU A 316 8.50 16.74 -34.02
C GLU A 316 7.33 15.99 -34.67
N ALA A 317 6.47 15.35 -33.87
CA ALA A 317 5.29 14.64 -34.35
C ALA A 317 4.30 15.60 -35.08
N MET A 318 4.11 16.82 -34.57
CA MET A 318 3.35 17.87 -35.24
C MET A 318 3.99 18.28 -36.58
N GLY A 319 5.32 18.39 -36.59
CA GLY A 319 6.10 18.70 -37.77
C GLY A 319 5.89 17.69 -38.90
N GLU A 320 5.90 16.40 -38.60
CA GLU A 320 5.63 15.33 -39.57
C GLU A 320 4.25 15.48 -40.19
N PHE A 321 3.19 15.76 -39.44
CA PHE A 321 1.86 16.01 -39.95
C PHE A 321 1.79 17.26 -40.85
N LEU A 322 2.45 18.35 -40.43
CA LEU A 322 2.49 19.59 -41.19
C LEU A 322 3.19 19.42 -42.52
N VAL A 323 4.30 18.68 -42.55
CA VAL A 323 5.03 18.39 -43.81
C VAL A 323 4.12 17.70 -44.83
N VAL A 324 3.38 16.66 -44.40
CA VAL A 324 2.45 15.93 -45.26
C VAL A 324 1.32 16.86 -45.76
N ALA A 325 0.74 17.66 -44.87
CA ALA A 325 -0.35 18.58 -45.22
C ALA A 325 0.12 19.69 -46.18
N LEU A 326 1.29 20.28 -45.92
CA LEU A 326 1.90 21.30 -46.77
C LEU A 326 2.23 20.75 -48.16
N ARG A 327 2.78 19.56 -48.25
CA ARG A 327 3.05 18.88 -49.54
C ARG A 327 1.75 18.66 -50.31
N ASN A 328 0.69 18.17 -49.68
CA ASN A 328 -0.59 17.96 -50.30
C ASN A 328 -1.20 19.28 -50.81
N ALA A 329 -1.12 20.35 -50.01
CA ALA A 329 -1.60 21.68 -50.39
C ALA A 329 -0.82 22.26 -51.59
N ARG A 330 0.51 22.11 -51.62
CA ARG A 330 1.35 22.52 -52.76
C ARG A 330 0.99 21.76 -54.04
N LEU A 331 0.92 20.43 -53.97
CA LEU A 331 0.54 19.59 -55.14
C LEU A 331 -0.82 19.98 -55.69
N PHE A 332 -1.79 20.28 -54.83
CA PHE A 332 -3.11 20.71 -55.24
C PHE A 332 -3.08 22.09 -55.96
N GLN A 333 -2.28 23.03 -55.43
CA GLN A 333 -2.10 24.33 -56.07
C GLN A 333 -1.44 24.22 -57.45
N ASP A 334 -0.39 23.39 -57.58
CA ASP A 334 0.33 23.15 -58.80
C ASP A 334 -0.58 22.52 -59.87
N ALA A 335 -1.39 21.53 -59.48
CA ALA A 335 -2.39 20.90 -60.34
C ALA A 335 -3.46 21.91 -60.86
N ARG A 336 -3.80 22.93 -60.06
CA ARG A 336 -4.77 24.00 -60.51
C ARG A 336 -4.13 25.05 -61.35
N ARG A 337 -2.81 25.24 -61.33
CA ARG A 337 -2.05 26.19 -62.12
C ARG A 337 -1.60 25.60 -63.44
N ALA A 338 -1.59 24.29 -63.61
CA ALA A 338 -1.29 23.63 -64.86
C ALA A 338 -2.37 24.01 -65.94
N PRO A 339 -1.99 24.46 -67.13
CA PRO A 339 -2.96 24.74 -68.20
C PRO A 339 -3.71 23.45 -68.54
N PRO A 340 -5.02 23.53 -68.86
CA PRO A 340 -5.74 22.37 -69.37
C PRO A 340 -5.10 21.92 -70.74
N GLU A 341 -4.80 20.60 -70.83
CA GLU A 341 -4.31 19.96 -72.04
C GLU A 341 -5.29 20.09 -73.18
#